data_3ea00e0990dce8ad38ed31f7e0b8995c
#
_entry.id   3ea00e0990dce8ad38ed31f7e0b8995c
#
_cell.length_a   1.000
_cell.length_b   1.000
_cell.length_c   1.000
_cell.angle_alpha   90.00
_cell.angle_beta   90.00
_cell.angle_gamma   90.00
#
_symmetry.space_group_name_H-M   'P 1'
#
loop_
_entity.id
_entity.type
_entity.pdbx_description
1 polymer ?
#
loop_
_entity_poly.entity_id
_entity_poly.type
_entity_poly.pdbx_seq_one_letter_code
_entity_poly.pdbx_strand_id
1 'polypeptide(L)'
;MSQAHAAEVIPPKPDRYFNDYAGVVSRDAANRFNEQLAQFERETSDQVVVAVFPKMQSDSDIADYTQRVAQAWGVGQKDRRNGVVLFVFIQDRKMFIQVGYGLEGALPDATAFDITERHIKPLFRSGNYEGGLATGIDLICKAIRGEYKGSGKTAAERQGGGGVSGLLPFLIFLLVLIIISRVMRRLGGYGYSSGRGGPVFLPTGGGGGWSSGGGCGFGGFSGGGGSFGGGGAGSSW
;
A
#
# COMPACT_ATOMS: atom_id res chain seq x y z
N MET A 1 3.54 -21.19 -37.25
CA MET A 1 3.86 -21.57 -35.84
C MET A 1 3.40 -20.41 -34.99
N SER A 2 2.29 -20.57 -34.27
CA SER A 2 1.79 -19.54 -33.32
C SER A 2 2.72 -19.53 -32.11
N GLN A 3 3.44 -18.45 -31.91
CA GLN A 3 4.18 -18.23 -30.66
C GLN A 3 3.13 -18.02 -29.56
N ALA A 4 3.01 -18.98 -28.66
CA ALA A 4 2.26 -18.77 -27.44
C ALA A 4 2.98 -17.65 -26.67
N HIS A 5 2.39 -16.45 -26.65
CA HIS A 5 2.80 -15.39 -25.73
C HIS A 5 2.61 -15.96 -24.31
N ALA A 6 3.70 -16.06 -23.58
CA ALA A 6 3.60 -16.36 -22.16
C ALA A 6 2.69 -15.30 -21.51
N ALA A 7 1.71 -15.75 -20.74
CA ALA A 7 0.81 -14.83 -20.06
C ALA A 7 1.65 -13.92 -19.17
N GLU A 8 1.45 -12.61 -19.33
CA GLU A 8 2.13 -11.60 -18.50
C GLU A 8 1.80 -11.83 -17.01
N VAL A 9 2.82 -11.83 -16.17
CA VAL A 9 2.66 -12.02 -14.73
C VAL A 9 2.72 -10.66 -14.04
N ILE A 10 1.60 -10.26 -13.45
CA ILE A 10 1.56 -9.09 -12.56
C ILE A 10 1.95 -9.55 -11.16
N PRO A 11 3.05 -9.05 -10.58
CA PRO A 11 3.47 -9.40 -9.23
C PRO A 11 2.41 -9.02 -8.20
N PRO A 12 2.27 -9.79 -7.10
CA PRO A 12 1.38 -9.42 -6.02
C PRO A 12 1.75 -8.06 -5.44
N LYS A 13 0.75 -7.36 -4.93
CA LYS A 13 0.95 -6.06 -4.26
C LYS A 13 1.93 -6.23 -3.09
N PRO A 14 2.95 -5.35 -3.00
CA PRO A 14 3.91 -5.40 -1.91
C PRO A 14 3.27 -5.02 -0.57
N ASP A 15 3.82 -5.51 0.51
CA ASP A 15 3.43 -5.21 1.89
C ASP A 15 4.29 -4.11 2.53
N ARG A 16 5.37 -3.69 1.87
CA ARG A 16 6.32 -2.68 2.33
C ARG A 16 6.51 -1.58 1.27
N TYR A 17 7.05 -0.44 1.70
CA TYR A 17 7.41 0.65 0.78
C TYR A 17 8.67 0.32 -0.02
N PHE A 18 9.62 -0.38 0.60
CA PHE A 18 10.83 -0.87 -0.06
C PHE A 18 10.84 -2.38 -0.12
N ASN A 19 10.93 -2.94 -1.34
CA ASN A 19 10.84 -4.36 -1.62
C ASN A 19 12.01 -4.79 -2.51
N ASP A 20 12.93 -5.57 -1.98
CA ASP A 20 14.05 -6.14 -2.73
C ASP A 20 13.86 -7.64 -2.91
N TYR A 21 13.34 -8.02 -4.07
CA TYR A 21 13.17 -9.42 -4.47
C TYR A 21 14.42 -9.98 -5.17
N ALA A 22 15.40 -9.12 -5.50
CA ALA A 22 16.64 -9.50 -6.14
C ALA A 22 17.79 -9.74 -5.15
N GLY A 23 17.64 -9.29 -3.89
CA GLY A 23 18.63 -9.46 -2.84
C GLY A 23 19.90 -8.65 -3.07
N VAL A 24 19.82 -7.46 -3.69
CA VAL A 24 20.96 -6.61 -4.02
C VAL A 24 21.25 -5.54 -2.97
N VAL A 25 20.41 -5.45 -1.93
CA VAL A 25 20.53 -4.47 -0.84
C VAL A 25 20.65 -5.21 0.49
N SER A 26 21.46 -4.66 1.41
CA SER A 26 21.55 -5.20 2.76
C SER A 26 20.22 -5.06 3.51
N ARG A 27 19.95 -5.99 4.45
CA ARG A 27 18.72 -5.95 5.26
C ARG A 27 18.56 -4.65 6.05
N ASP A 28 19.68 -4.14 6.55
CA ASP A 28 19.68 -2.89 7.33
C ASP A 28 19.37 -1.69 6.44
N ALA A 29 19.91 -1.64 5.22
CA ALA A 29 19.60 -0.60 4.25
C ALA A 29 18.13 -0.70 3.79
N ALA A 30 17.63 -1.90 3.51
CA ALA A 30 16.24 -2.13 3.14
C ALA A 30 15.27 -1.64 4.24
N ASN A 31 15.59 -1.86 5.51
CA ASN A 31 14.80 -1.36 6.63
C ASN A 31 14.85 0.16 6.75
N ARG A 32 16.05 0.77 6.59
CA ARG A 32 16.18 2.25 6.57
C ARG A 32 15.37 2.88 5.43
N PHE A 33 15.45 2.33 4.22
CA PHE A 33 14.67 2.83 3.09
C PHE A 33 13.17 2.70 3.32
N ASN A 34 12.73 1.58 3.87
CA ASN A 34 11.32 1.39 4.20
C ASN A 34 10.83 2.43 5.22
N GLU A 35 11.60 2.68 6.28
CA GLU A 35 11.23 3.68 7.30
C GLU A 35 11.25 5.10 6.73
N GLN A 36 12.26 5.44 5.91
CA GLN A 36 12.34 6.73 5.23
C GLN A 36 11.10 6.98 4.36
N LEU A 37 10.66 5.99 3.58
CA LEU A 37 9.50 6.10 2.72
C LEU A 37 8.19 6.15 3.51
N ALA A 38 8.08 5.38 4.59
CA ALA A 38 6.94 5.45 5.50
C ALA A 38 6.84 6.82 6.18
N GLN A 39 7.97 7.37 6.63
CA GLN A 39 8.02 8.71 7.21
C GLN A 39 7.64 9.78 6.19
N PHE A 40 8.13 9.64 4.94
CA PHE A 40 7.77 10.54 3.85
C PHE A 40 6.25 10.57 3.62
N GLU A 41 5.57 9.43 3.61
CA GLU A 41 4.11 9.40 3.48
C GLU A 41 3.41 10.05 4.68
N ARG A 42 3.91 9.89 5.90
CA ARG A 42 3.34 10.58 7.08
C ARG A 42 3.42 12.09 6.94
N GLU A 43 4.52 12.61 6.40
CA GLU A 43 4.76 14.05 6.25
C GLU A 43 3.97 14.67 5.10
N THR A 44 3.89 13.98 3.95
CA THR A 44 3.35 14.53 2.70
C THR A 44 1.99 13.95 2.32
N SER A 45 1.68 12.76 2.80
CA SER A 45 0.59 11.89 2.35
C SER A 45 0.79 11.31 0.94
N ASP A 46 1.92 11.54 0.30
CA ASP A 46 2.27 10.97 -0.99
C ASP A 46 2.93 9.62 -0.80
N GLN A 47 2.59 8.65 -1.64
CA GLN A 47 3.12 7.30 -1.54
C GLN A 47 4.25 7.07 -2.53
N VAL A 48 5.42 6.71 -2.03
CA VAL A 48 6.55 6.26 -2.85
C VAL A 48 6.86 4.82 -2.50
N VAL A 49 6.87 3.96 -3.52
CA VAL A 49 7.20 2.54 -3.41
C VAL A 49 8.40 2.23 -4.28
N VAL A 50 9.28 1.39 -3.79
CA VAL A 50 10.42 0.87 -4.55
C VAL A 50 10.32 -0.64 -4.63
N ALA A 51 10.47 -1.17 -5.85
CA ALA A 51 10.44 -2.61 -6.09
C ALA A 51 11.63 -3.01 -6.99
N VAL A 52 12.49 -3.83 -6.44
CA VAL A 52 13.68 -4.35 -7.12
C VAL A 52 13.46 -5.83 -7.43
N PHE A 53 13.39 -6.17 -8.71
CA PHE A 53 13.16 -7.52 -9.21
C PHE A 53 14.42 -8.09 -9.85
N PRO A 54 14.60 -9.43 -9.79
CA PRO A 54 15.67 -10.07 -10.56
C PRO A 54 15.54 -9.81 -12.06
N LYS A 55 14.33 -9.96 -12.61
CA LYS A 55 14.01 -9.85 -14.03
C LYS A 55 12.58 -9.40 -14.25
N MET A 56 12.32 -8.71 -15.35
CA MET A 56 10.97 -8.38 -15.81
C MET A 56 10.24 -9.65 -16.27
N GLN A 57 8.99 -9.82 -15.84
CA GLN A 57 8.16 -10.99 -16.18
C GLN A 57 7.14 -10.66 -17.27
N SER A 58 7.62 -10.00 -18.32
CA SER A 58 6.81 -9.61 -19.48
C SER A 58 7.72 -9.35 -20.67
N ASP A 59 7.21 -9.60 -21.86
CA ASP A 59 7.85 -9.23 -23.14
C ASP A 59 7.40 -7.84 -23.62
N SER A 60 6.51 -7.17 -22.86
CA SER A 60 6.02 -5.83 -23.15
C SER A 60 7.10 -4.77 -22.96
N ASP A 61 6.84 -3.56 -23.46
CA ASP A 61 7.66 -2.41 -23.11
C ASP A 61 7.65 -2.16 -21.60
N ILE A 62 8.79 -1.67 -21.07
CA ILE A 62 8.95 -1.46 -19.62
C ILE A 62 7.94 -0.44 -19.10
N ALA A 63 7.65 0.64 -19.84
CA ALA A 63 6.71 1.66 -19.40
C ALA A 63 5.30 1.08 -19.26
N ASP A 64 4.86 0.31 -20.27
CA ASP A 64 3.55 -0.33 -20.28
C ASP A 64 3.41 -1.38 -19.17
N TYR A 65 4.43 -2.22 -19.00
CA TYR A 65 4.42 -3.26 -17.95
C TYR A 65 4.36 -2.64 -16.57
N THR A 66 5.25 -1.70 -16.28
CA THR A 66 5.33 -1.05 -14.96
C THR A 66 4.10 -0.21 -14.64
N GLN A 67 3.45 0.38 -15.65
CA GLN A 67 2.17 1.07 -15.50
C GLN A 67 1.07 0.11 -15.04
N ARG A 68 0.93 -1.05 -15.71
CA ARG A 68 -0.06 -2.06 -15.31
C ARG A 68 0.19 -2.60 -13.90
N VAL A 69 1.45 -2.84 -13.56
CA VAL A 69 1.83 -3.30 -12.22
C VAL A 69 1.50 -2.23 -11.17
N ALA A 70 1.91 -0.97 -11.38
CA ALA A 70 1.63 0.14 -10.46
C ALA A 70 0.13 0.36 -10.27
N GLN A 71 -0.65 0.24 -11.35
CA GLN A 71 -2.10 0.36 -11.32
C GLN A 71 -2.76 -0.81 -10.56
N ALA A 72 -2.30 -2.04 -10.79
CA ALA A 72 -2.79 -3.22 -10.05
C ALA A 72 -2.49 -3.14 -8.55
N TRP A 73 -1.34 -2.57 -8.18
CA TRP A 73 -0.98 -2.33 -6.78
C TRP A 73 -1.77 -1.20 -6.13
N GLY A 74 -2.32 -0.28 -6.93
CA GLY A 74 -3.10 0.85 -6.44
C GLY A 74 -2.27 1.77 -5.54
N VAL A 75 -1.01 2.03 -5.92
CA VAL A 75 -0.13 2.93 -5.15
C VAL A 75 -0.65 4.36 -5.21
N GLY A 76 -0.65 5.05 -4.08
CA GLY A 76 -1.24 6.39 -3.95
C GLY A 76 -2.70 6.36 -3.51
N GLN A 77 -3.25 7.53 -3.29
CA GLN A 77 -4.65 7.72 -2.91
C GLN A 77 -5.52 7.87 -4.15
N LYS A 78 -6.70 7.22 -4.15
CA LYS A 78 -7.62 7.24 -5.28
C LYS A 78 -7.99 8.66 -5.74
N ASP A 79 -8.29 9.53 -4.77
CA ASP A 79 -8.76 10.90 -5.06
C ASP A 79 -7.63 11.84 -5.48
N ARG A 80 -6.41 11.58 -5.02
CA ARG A 80 -5.24 12.43 -5.26
C ARG A 80 -4.32 11.90 -6.34
N ARG A 81 -4.34 10.59 -6.58
CA ARG A 81 -3.47 9.91 -7.56
C ARG A 81 -1.99 10.21 -7.34
N ASN A 82 -1.60 10.28 -6.07
CA ASN A 82 -0.32 10.76 -5.58
C ASN A 82 0.64 9.61 -5.22
N GLY A 83 0.72 8.63 -6.10
CA GLY A 83 1.62 7.50 -6.00
C GLY A 83 2.80 7.61 -6.94
N VAL A 84 3.97 7.15 -6.49
CA VAL A 84 5.17 6.96 -7.32
C VAL A 84 5.71 5.56 -7.08
N VAL A 85 6.13 4.88 -8.14
CA VAL A 85 6.79 3.58 -8.03
C VAL A 85 8.10 3.59 -8.81
N LEU A 86 9.20 3.32 -8.13
CA LEU A 86 10.49 3.03 -8.77
C LEU A 86 10.62 1.53 -8.96
N PHE A 87 10.58 1.09 -10.21
CA PHE A 87 10.86 -0.28 -10.62
C PHE A 87 12.31 -0.45 -11.06
N VAL A 88 12.94 -1.52 -10.64
CA VAL A 88 14.30 -1.88 -11.04
C VAL A 88 14.35 -3.37 -11.40
N PHE A 89 14.86 -3.71 -12.58
CA PHE A 89 15.04 -5.08 -13.08
C PHE A 89 16.53 -5.33 -13.30
N ILE A 90 17.13 -6.06 -12.36
CA ILE A 90 18.60 -6.17 -12.27
C ILE A 90 19.22 -6.88 -13.48
N GLN A 91 18.67 -8.02 -13.89
CA GLN A 91 19.20 -8.82 -15.02
C GLN A 91 18.96 -8.13 -16.36
N ASP A 92 17.82 -7.42 -16.50
CA ASP A 92 17.50 -6.67 -17.71
C ASP A 92 18.22 -5.33 -17.78
N ARG A 93 18.86 -4.91 -16.67
CA ARG A 93 19.51 -3.59 -16.51
C ARG A 93 18.60 -2.43 -16.90
N LYS A 94 17.36 -2.51 -16.44
CA LYS A 94 16.31 -1.52 -16.72
C LYS A 94 15.72 -0.98 -15.44
N MET A 95 15.39 0.29 -15.43
CA MET A 95 14.62 0.91 -14.34
C MET A 95 13.60 1.88 -14.91
N PHE A 96 12.52 2.09 -14.18
CA PHE A 96 11.46 3.00 -14.56
C PHE A 96 10.81 3.60 -13.32
N ILE A 97 10.57 4.91 -13.34
CA ILE A 97 9.77 5.63 -12.34
C ILE A 97 8.39 5.84 -12.93
N GLN A 98 7.38 5.20 -12.37
CA GLN A 98 5.97 5.49 -12.68
C GLN A 98 5.45 6.57 -11.75
N VAL A 99 4.82 7.58 -12.32
CA VAL A 99 4.30 8.75 -11.58
C VAL A 99 2.79 8.81 -11.73
N GLY A 100 2.08 8.93 -10.62
CA GLY A 100 0.64 9.15 -10.61
C GLY A 100 0.29 10.58 -11.00
N TYR A 101 -0.86 10.78 -11.63
CA TYR A 101 -1.31 12.07 -12.16
C TYR A 101 -1.20 13.26 -11.18
N GLY A 102 -1.43 13.00 -9.89
CA GLY A 102 -1.37 14.04 -8.87
C GLY A 102 0.03 14.56 -8.59
N LEU A 103 1.07 13.85 -9.04
CA LEU A 103 2.48 14.20 -8.82
C LEU A 103 3.22 14.56 -10.10
N GLU A 104 2.58 14.55 -11.28
CA GLU A 104 3.23 14.91 -12.54
C GLU A 104 3.76 16.36 -12.51
N GLY A 105 3.12 17.26 -11.77
CA GLY A 105 3.61 18.63 -11.59
C GLY A 105 4.88 18.71 -10.75
N ALA A 106 5.01 17.86 -9.70
CA ALA A 106 6.17 17.84 -8.82
C ALA A 106 7.31 16.98 -9.35
N LEU A 107 6.96 15.87 -10.01
CA LEU A 107 7.91 14.90 -10.58
C LEU A 107 7.55 14.65 -12.07
N PRO A 108 7.76 15.64 -12.95
CA PRO A 108 7.54 15.47 -14.38
C PRO A 108 8.54 14.48 -14.98
N ASP A 109 8.21 13.91 -16.15
CA ASP A 109 9.01 12.91 -16.86
C ASP A 109 10.46 13.34 -17.05
N ALA A 110 10.72 14.62 -17.34
CA ALA A 110 12.07 15.15 -17.46
C ALA A 110 12.88 15.04 -16.17
N THR A 111 12.25 15.26 -15.00
CA THR A 111 12.87 15.11 -13.70
C THR A 111 13.07 13.63 -13.36
N ALA A 112 12.08 12.78 -13.65
CA ALA A 112 12.20 11.33 -13.46
C ALA A 112 13.32 10.74 -14.33
N PHE A 113 13.45 11.22 -15.59
CA PHE A 113 14.55 10.85 -16.48
C PHE A 113 15.92 11.32 -15.94
N ASP A 114 16.00 12.54 -15.45
CA ASP A 114 17.24 13.07 -14.87
C ASP A 114 17.69 12.24 -13.66
N ILE A 115 16.78 11.88 -12.78
CA ILE A 115 17.04 11.03 -11.62
C ILE A 115 17.58 9.66 -12.07
N THR A 116 16.89 9.00 -13.00
CA THR A 116 17.30 7.66 -13.45
C THR A 116 18.60 7.69 -14.23
N GLU A 117 18.76 8.59 -15.20
CA GLU A 117 19.89 8.60 -16.14
C GLU A 117 21.16 9.17 -15.51
N ARG A 118 21.06 10.27 -14.75
CA ARG A 118 22.24 11.00 -14.26
C ARG A 118 22.64 10.64 -12.84
N HIS A 119 21.71 10.16 -12.03
CA HIS A 119 21.96 9.92 -10.61
C HIS A 119 21.98 8.44 -10.25
N ILE A 120 21.01 7.64 -10.69
CA ILE A 120 20.94 6.22 -10.34
C ILE A 120 21.87 5.39 -11.25
N LYS A 121 21.76 5.56 -12.55
CA LYS A 121 22.48 4.77 -13.57
C LYS A 121 24.00 4.71 -13.39
N PRO A 122 24.75 5.79 -13.08
CA PRO A 122 26.18 5.70 -12.88
C PRO A 122 26.54 4.80 -11.70
N LEU A 123 25.78 4.84 -10.63
CA LEU A 123 25.98 4.01 -9.44
C LEU A 123 25.66 2.53 -9.74
N PHE A 124 24.59 2.26 -10.49
CA PHE A 124 24.25 0.89 -10.90
C PHE A 124 25.30 0.30 -11.85
N ARG A 125 25.85 1.11 -12.76
CA ARG A 125 26.97 0.68 -13.62
C ARG A 125 28.23 0.31 -12.85
N SER A 126 28.50 0.95 -11.72
CA SER A 126 29.60 0.60 -10.82
C SER A 126 29.26 -0.55 -9.87
N GLY A 127 28.08 -1.15 -9.95
CA GLY A 127 27.61 -2.21 -9.05
C GLY A 127 27.14 -1.72 -7.69
N ASN A 128 27.11 -0.40 -7.44
CA ASN A 128 26.65 0.19 -6.19
C ASN A 128 25.11 0.36 -6.21
N TYR A 129 24.39 -0.75 -6.12
CA TYR A 129 22.92 -0.73 -6.14
C TYR A 129 22.32 -0.02 -4.92
N GLU A 130 22.86 -0.27 -3.72
CA GLU A 130 22.39 0.35 -2.49
C GLU A 130 22.54 1.88 -2.55
N GLY A 131 23.70 2.38 -2.98
CA GLY A 131 23.94 3.81 -3.15
C GLY A 131 23.04 4.45 -4.22
N GLY A 132 22.82 3.74 -5.33
CA GLY A 132 21.91 4.21 -6.38
C GLY A 132 20.46 4.31 -5.92
N LEU A 133 19.97 3.31 -5.20
CA LEU A 133 18.63 3.32 -4.63
C LEU A 133 18.46 4.41 -3.56
N ALA A 134 19.45 4.56 -2.67
CA ALA A 134 19.45 5.65 -1.68
C ALA A 134 19.35 7.03 -2.34
N THR A 135 20.17 7.27 -3.39
CA THR A 135 20.14 8.52 -4.13
C THR A 135 18.81 8.73 -4.86
N GLY A 136 18.27 7.68 -5.50
CA GLY A 136 17.00 7.75 -6.20
C GLY A 136 15.83 8.07 -5.26
N ILE A 137 15.76 7.41 -4.11
CA ILE A 137 14.74 7.65 -3.09
C ILE A 137 14.81 9.10 -2.59
N ASP A 138 16.01 9.57 -2.24
CA ASP A 138 16.21 10.94 -1.74
C ASP A 138 15.76 11.99 -2.76
N LEU A 139 16.15 11.82 -4.03
CA LEU A 139 15.81 12.77 -5.09
C LEU A 139 14.33 12.75 -5.46
N ILE A 140 13.69 11.58 -5.49
CA ILE A 140 12.23 11.47 -5.68
C ILE A 140 11.50 12.19 -4.55
N CYS A 141 11.87 11.93 -3.29
CA CYS A 141 11.26 12.58 -2.14
C CYS A 141 11.45 14.10 -2.15
N LYS A 142 12.64 14.58 -2.54
CA LYS A 142 12.92 16.02 -2.68
C LYS A 142 12.11 16.68 -3.79
N ALA A 143 11.94 16.01 -4.92
CA ALA A 143 11.15 16.53 -6.03
C ALA A 143 9.66 16.68 -5.66
N ILE A 144 9.13 15.75 -4.87
CA ILE A 144 7.72 15.76 -4.47
C ILE A 144 7.45 16.80 -3.34
N ARG A 145 8.41 17.06 -2.46
CA ARG A 145 8.25 17.99 -1.32
C ARG A 145 7.88 19.40 -1.81
N GLY A 146 6.74 19.88 -1.32
CA GLY A 146 6.29 21.25 -1.57
C GLY A 146 4.95 21.37 -2.28
N GLU A 147 4.46 20.31 -2.94
CA GLU A 147 3.15 20.35 -3.62
C GLU A 147 1.97 20.12 -2.67
N TYR A 148 2.20 19.47 -1.53
CA TYR A 148 1.15 19.13 -0.59
C TYR A 148 1.62 19.06 0.87
N LYS A 149 0.82 19.57 1.79
CA LYS A 149 1.05 19.37 3.24
C LYS A 149 0.42 18.05 3.66
N GLY A 150 1.22 17.15 4.19
CA GLY A 150 0.79 15.83 4.61
C GLY A 150 -0.22 15.84 5.75
N SER A 151 -1.00 14.78 5.84
CA SER A 151 -1.94 14.54 6.94
C SER A 151 -1.27 13.98 8.20
N GLY A 152 0.01 13.68 8.16
CA GLY A 152 0.75 13.03 9.24
C GLY A 152 0.44 11.54 9.45
N LYS A 153 -0.35 10.91 8.55
CA LYS A 153 -0.73 9.49 8.64
C LYS A 153 -0.44 8.76 7.33
N THR A 154 0.09 7.55 7.42
CA THR A 154 0.24 6.66 6.28
C THR A 154 -1.11 6.12 5.81
N ALA A 155 -1.19 5.54 4.59
CA ALA A 155 -2.41 4.89 4.12
C ALA A 155 -2.80 3.70 5.01
N ALA A 156 -1.83 2.93 5.52
CA ALA A 156 -2.06 1.84 6.45
C ALA A 156 -2.67 2.34 7.79
N GLU A 157 -2.15 3.44 8.32
CA GLU A 157 -2.67 4.04 9.57
C GLU A 157 -4.09 4.62 9.40
N ARG A 158 -4.43 5.11 8.19
CA ARG A 158 -5.80 5.58 7.88
C ARG A 158 -6.81 4.45 7.84
N GLN A 159 -6.42 3.28 7.33
CA GLN A 159 -7.29 2.09 7.29
C GLN A 159 -7.42 1.41 8.65
N GLY A 160 -6.41 1.50 9.52
CA GLY A 160 -6.44 0.95 10.88
C GLY A 160 -7.32 1.73 11.87
N GLY A 161 -7.70 2.95 11.56
CA GLY A 161 -8.53 3.81 12.44
C GLY A 161 -10.01 3.44 12.53
N GLY A 162 -10.48 2.44 11.78
CA GLY A 162 -11.88 2.00 11.78
C GLY A 162 -12.31 1.09 12.94
N GLY A 163 -11.36 0.64 13.78
CA GLY A 163 -11.63 -0.38 14.81
C GLY A 163 -12.39 0.09 16.05
N VAL A 164 -12.44 1.36 16.34
CA VAL A 164 -13.08 1.89 17.58
C VAL A 164 -14.43 2.53 17.29
N SER A 165 -14.67 2.97 16.05
CA SER A 165 -15.95 3.62 15.70
C SER A 165 -17.17 2.68 15.71
N GLY A 166 -16.96 1.36 15.62
CA GLY A 166 -18.04 0.37 15.68
C GLY A 166 -18.47 -0.01 17.10
N LEU A 167 -17.57 0.10 18.08
CA LEU A 167 -17.89 -0.25 19.47
C LEU A 167 -18.79 0.78 20.15
N LEU A 168 -18.61 2.06 19.87
CA LEU A 168 -19.40 3.12 20.48
C LEU A 168 -20.89 3.05 20.07
N PRO A 169 -21.27 2.98 18.79
CA PRO A 169 -22.66 2.80 18.39
C PRO A 169 -23.24 1.45 18.85
N PHE A 170 -22.42 0.39 18.91
CA PHE A 170 -22.85 -0.89 19.46
C PHE A 170 -23.15 -0.83 20.95
N LEU A 171 -22.33 -0.16 21.74
CA LEU A 171 -22.56 0.07 23.17
C LEU A 171 -23.81 0.94 23.41
N ILE A 172 -23.97 1.99 22.59
CA ILE A 172 -25.18 2.84 22.64
C ILE A 172 -26.44 2.01 22.30
N PHE A 173 -26.37 1.18 21.25
CA PHE A 173 -27.48 0.28 20.88
C PHE A 173 -27.81 -0.70 21.99
N LEU A 174 -26.79 -1.30 22.63
CA LEU A 174 -26.98 -2.24 23.74
C LEU A 174 -27.56 -1.53 24.97
N LEU A 175 -27.14 -0.30 25.26
CA LEU A 175 -27.66 0.53 26.34
C LEU A 175 -29.14 0.89 26.11
N VAL A 176 -29.48 1.25 24.87
CA VAL A 176 -30.87 1.52 24.46
C VAL A 176 -31.76 0.28 24.63
N LEU A 177 -31.29 -0.91 24.22
CA LEU A 177 -32.01 -2.18 24.43
C LEU A 177 -32.20 -2.50 25.92
N ILE A 178 -31.25 -2.24 26.76
CA ILE A 178 -31.33 -2.42 28.23
C ILE A 178 -32.40 -1.46 28.80
N ILE A 179 -32.37 -0.18 28.37
CA ILE A 179 -33.37 0.81 28.82
C ILE A 179 -34.78 0.39 28.38
N ILE A 180 -34.97 0.01 27.11
CA ILE A 180 -36.26 -0.46 26.59
C ILE A 180 -36.74 -1.67 27.36
N SER A 181 -35.87 -2.67 27.64
CA SER A 181 -36.23 -3.87 28.39
C SER A 181 -36.62 -3.55 29.85
N ARG A 182 -35.97 -2.55 30.47
CA ARG A 182 -36.33 -2.10 31.81
C ARG A 182 -37.64 -1.33 31.86
N VAL A 183 -37.92 -0.50 30.85
CA VAL A 183 -39.16 0.24 30.70
C VAL A 183 -40.31 -0.70 30.42
N MET A 184 -40.14 -1.68 29.52
CA MET A 184 -41.15 -2.71 29.25
C MET A 184 -41.48 -3.59 30.47
N ARG A 185 -40.46 -3.92 31.31
CA ARG A 185 -40.71 -4.63 32.57
C ARG A 185 -41.48 -3.80 33.60
N ARG A 186 -41.44 -2.44 33.52
CA ARG A 186 -42.20 -1.57 34.40
C ARG A 186 -43.63 -1.30 33.90
N LEU A 187 -43.88 -1.44 32.59
CA LEU A 187 -45.17 -1.19 31.95
C LEU A 187 -45.97 -2.49 31.68
N GLY A 188 -45.35 -3.67 31.76
CA GLY A 188 -45.96 -4.95 31.42
C GLY A 188 -46.42 -5.75 32.63
N GLY A 189 -47.39 -5.26 33.34
CA GLY A 189 -48.23 -6.05 34.25
C GLY A 189 -49.48 -6.56 33.54
N TYR A 190 -49.37 -7.48 32.59
CA TYR A 190 -50.48 -8.31 32.14
C TYR A 190 -50.00 -9.74 31.99
N GLY A 191 -50.37 -10.55 32.96
CA GLY A 191 -50.20 -11.97 32.89
C GLY A 191 -51.06 -12.59 31.79
N TYR A 192 -50.43 -13.39 30.95
CA TYR A 192 -51.11 -14.40 30.15
C TYR A 192 -50.42 -15.73 30.42
N SER A 193 -51.11 -16.55 31.21
CA SER A 193 -50.74 -17.95 31.40
C SER A 193 -51.38 -18.75 30.29
N SER A 194 -50.62 -19.36 29.43
CA SER A 194 -51.07 -20.57 28.73
C SER A 194 -49.86 -21.32 28.17
N GLY A 195 -49.80 -22.51 28.54
CA GLY A 195 -48.84 -23.51 28.55
C GLY A 195 -48.46 -24.15 27.22
N ARG A 196 -47.49 -25.07 27.36
CA ARG A 196 -47.01 -26.09 26.44
C ARG A 196 -45.93 -25.62 25.46
N GLY A 197 -44.66 -25.85 25.73
CA GLY A 197 -43.92 -27.04 25.27
C GLY A 197 -43.46 -26.90 23.84
N GLY A 198 -42.16 -26.47 23.67
CA GLY A 198 -41.39 -26.70 22.44
C GLY A 198 -39.93 -26.40 22.68
N PRO A 199 -39.02 -27.32 22.33
CA PRO A 199 -37.59 -27.11 22.55
C PRO A 199 -37.05 -26.05 21.62
N VAL A 200 -36.43 -25.02 22.19
CA VAL A 200 -35.66 -24.02 21.45
C VAL A 200 -34.28 -24.62 21.17
N PHE A 201 -34.01 -24.92 19.91
CA PHE A 201 -32.69 -25.23 19.43
C PHE A 201 -31.84 -23.96 19.46
N LEU A 202 -30.82 -23.92 20.32
CA LEU A 202 -29.70 -22.99 20.21
C LEU A 202 -28.66 -23.61 19.26
N PRO A 203 -28.29 -22.93 18.18
CA PRO A 203 -27.12 -23.34 17.44
C PRO A 203 -25.86 -22.89 18.21
N THR A 204 -25.21 -23.83 18.85
CA THR A 204 -23.81 -23.70 19.26
C THR A 204 -22.94 -23.86 18.02
N GLY A 205 -22.51 -22.78 17.45
CA GLY A 205 -21.47 -22.72 16.42
C GLY A 205 -20.32 -21.93 16.95
N GLY A 206 -19.25 -22.54 17.34
CA GLY A 206 -18.07 -22.81 16.59
C GLY A 206 -17.03 -21.77 16.89
N GLY A 207 -16.05 -22.10 17.78
CA GLY A 207 -14.91 -21.31 18.14
C GLY A 207 -14.07 -20.85 16.97
N GLY A 208 -13.80 -19.56 16.92
CA GLY A 208 -12.74 -18.94 16.12
C GLY A 208 -11.60 -18.58 17.03
N GLY A 209 -10.46 -19.24 16.84
CA GLY A 209 -9.26 -19.05 17.64
C GLY A 209 -8.73 -17.63 17.56
N TRP A 210 -8.45 -17.07 18.68
CA TRP A 210 -7.68 -15.84 18.83
C TRP A 210 -6.20 -16.19 18.71
N SER A 211 -5.58 -15.92 17.56
CA SER A 211 -4.14 -15.87 17.47
C SER A 211 -3.70 -14.44 17.79
N SER A 212 -3.28 -14.25 19.03
CA SER A 212 -2.53 -13.08 19.48
C SER A 212 -1.11 -13.21 18.93
N GLY A 213 -0.84 -12.59 17.80
CA GLY A 213 0.49 -12.37 17.25
C GLY A 213 0.85 -10.91 17.44
N GLY A 214 1.49 -10.57 18.57
CA GLY A 214 2.15 -9.29 18.76
C GLY A 214 3.40 -9.22 17.88
N GLY A 215 3.27 -8.70 16.68
CA GLY A 215 4.39 -8.27 15.86
C GLY A 215 4.58 -6.78 16.05
N CYS A 216 5.79 -6.35 16.42
CA CYS A 216 6.22 -4.96 16.34
C CYS A 216 6.05 -4.53 14.87
N GLY A 217 4.97 -3.81 14.57
CA GLY A 217 4.60 -3.43 13.23
C GLY A 217 5.49 -2.32 12.73
N PHE A 218 6.51 -2.68 11.97
CA PHE A 218 7.09 -1.79 10.98
C PHE A 218 5.96 -1.39 10.03
N GLY A 219 5.72 -0.09 9.86
CA GLY A 219 4.63 0.44 9.09
C GLY A 219 4.49 -0.27 7.73
N GLY A 220 3.44 -1.07 7.58
CA GLY A 220 3.15 -1.77 6.35
C GLY A 220 2.63 -0.82 5.28
N PHE A 221 2.95 -1.08 4.03
CA PHE A 221 2.40 -0.37 2.89
C PHE A 221 0.94 -0.81 2.63
N SER A 222 0.05 0.16 2.44
CA SER A 222 -1.32 -0.06 1.99
C SER A 222 -1.66 0.91 0.87
N GLY A 223 -1.72 0.41 -0.36
CA GLY A 223 -2.12 1.22 -1.51
C GLY A 223 -3.56 1.69 -1.41
N GLY A 224 -3.78 2.98 -1.62
CA GLY A 224 -5.07 3.67 -1.52
C GLY A 224 -5.90 3.69 -2.81
N GLY A 225 -5.52 2.92 -3.85
CA GLY A 225 -6.26 2.86 -5.11
C GLY A 225 -5.93 3.99 -6.10
N GLY A 226 -4.71 4.51 -6.05
CA GLY A 226 -4.21 5.49 -7.02
C GLY A 226 -4.25 4.97 -8.46
N SER A 227 -4.30 5.86 -9.44
CA SER A 227 -4.23 5.53 -10.87
C SER A 227 -3.05 6.23 -11.53
N PHE A 228 -2.46 5.53 -12.49
CA PHE A 228 -1.31 5.98 -13.26
C PHE A 228 -1.73 6.24 -14.71
N GLY A 229 -1.27 7.36 -15.30
CA GLY A 229 -1.62 7.76 -16.65
C GLY A 229 -0.54 7.49 -17.68
N GLY A 230 0.50 6.77 -17.30
CA GLY A 230 1.66 6.54 -18.15
C GLY A 230 2.73 7.64 -18.07
N GLY A 231 2.58 8.60 -17.15
CA GLY A 231 3.65 9.54 -16.78
C GLY A 231 4.80 8.83 -16.08
N GLY A 232 6.02 9.31 -16.33
CA GLY A 232 7.24 8.74 -15.77
C GLY A 232 8.35 8.61 -16.80
N ALA A 233 9.50 8.16 -16.34
CA ALA A 233 10.64 7.91 -17.21
C ALA A 233 11.53 6.81 -16.67
N GLY A 234 12.28 6.19 -17.58
CA GLY A 234 13.21 5.14 -17.23
C GLY A 234 14.53 5.26 -17.97
N SER A 235 15.46 4.44 -17.56
CA SER A 235 16.74 4.27 -18.23
C SER A 235 17.26 2.84 -18.13
N SER A 236 18.28 2.54 -18.94
CA SER A 236 19.00 1.26 -18.87
C SER A 236 20.47 1.51 -18.59
N TRP A 237 21.16 0.58 -17.89
CA TRP A 237 22.57 0.71 -17.49
C TRP A 237 23.47 -0.46 -17.91
#